data_fc6e28ad02c65e779cb573a319296658
#
_entry.id   fc6e28ad02c65e779cb573a319296658
#
_cell.length_a   1.000
_cell.length_b   1.000
_cell.length_c   1.000
_cell.angle_alpha   90.00
_cell.angle_beta   90.00
_cell.angle_gamma   90.00
#
_symmetry.space_group_name_H-M   'P 1'
#
loop_
_entity.id
_entity.type
_entity.pdbx_description
1 polymer ?
#
loop_
_entity_poly.entity_id
_entity_poly.type
_entity_poly.pdbx_seq_one_letter_code
_entity_poly.pdbx_strand_id
1 'polypeptide(L)'
;MGGIYGGKDIRPISQKQDSLHGLINTILDKLPLGVFVKDAEDGFRYLYWNRFMEEITGIGTEEVEGHNDFELSFDAIMPAEERLGLDRDVMETGRTIEFSGKISDAYGIPKDIEVTKFPIALSNGKPLLLALWRDVTVRNKMENTLRRSQVLTKMALHSNDIRLCSI
;
A
#
# COMPACT_ATOMS: atom_id res chain seq x y z
N MET A 1 10.82 58.16 -3.15
CA MET A 1 10.13 57.18 -4.02
C MET A 1 10.94 55.91 -4.04
N GLY A 2 10.57 54.92 -3.22
CA GLY A 2 11.26 53.63 -3.09
C GLY A 2 10.57 52.60 -3.95
N GLY A 3 11.29 52.04 -4.93
CA GLY A 3 10.83 50.94 -5.73
C GLY A 3 10.99 49.62 -4.99
N ILE A 4 9.88 48.93 -4.74
CA ILE A 4 9.85 47.57 -4.19
C ILE A 4 10.10 46.63 -5.35
N TYR A 5 11.34 46.15 -5.52
CA TYR A 5 11.65 45.05 -6.41
C TYR A 5 11.37 43.74 -5.67
N GLY A 6 10.23 43.11 -6.00
CA GLY A 6 9.95 41.74 -5.62
C GLY A 6 10.96 40.82 -6.30
N GLY A 7 11.97 40.39 -5.53
CA GLY A 7 12.93 39.40 -6.00
C GLY A 7 12.22 38.08 -6.31
N LYS A 8 12.04 37.75 -7.61
CA LYS A 8 11.70 36.40 -8.04
C LYS A 8 12.85 35.49 -7.59
N ASP A 9 12.52 34.51 -6.79
CA ASP A 9 13.44 33.51 -6.28
C ASP A 9 13.99 32.70 -7.49
N ILE A 10 15.17 33.09 -7.99
CA ILE A 10 15.84 32.53 -9.17
C ILE A 10 16.71 31.36 -8.70
N ARG A 11 16.13 30.40 -7.98
CA ARG A 11 16.84 29.15 -7.74
C ARG A 11 16.96 28.39 -9.05
N PRO A 12 18.12 27.76 -9.36
CA PRO A 12 18.29 26.92 -10.53
C PRO A 12 17.21 25.85 -10.59
N ILE A 13 16.73 25.53 -11.78
CA ILE A 13 15.67 24.51 -12.00
C ILE A 13 16.03 23.20 -11.33
N SER A 14 17.30 22.78 -11.33
CA SER A 14 17.80 21.58 -10.65
C SER A 14 17.54 21.62 -9.12
N GLN A 15 17.82 22.72 -8.45
CA GLN A 15 17.56 22.84 -7.00
C GLN A 15 16.06 22.80 -6.65
N LYS A 16 15.20 23.28 -7.54
CA LYS A 16 13.73 23.15 -7.36
C LYS A 16 13.26 21.73 -7.55
N GLN A 17 13.83 21.01 -8.50
CA GLN A 17 13.54 19.59 -8.72
C GLN A 17 14.00 18.74 -7.54
N ASP A 18 15.24 18.93 -7.06
CA ASP A 18 15.77 18.21 -5.90
C ASP A 18 14.93 18.48 -4.64
N SER A 19 14.49 19.72 -4.43
CA SER A 19 13.61 20.10 -3.31
C SER A 19 12.23 19.44 -3.41
N LEU A 20 11.68 19.34 -4.62
CA LEU A 20 10.37 18.71 -4.85
C LEU A 20 10.45 17.20 -4.64
N HIS A 21 11.48 16.54 -5.17
CA HIS A 21 11.71 15.11 -4.95
C HIS A 21 11.87 14.80 -3.45
N GLY A 22 12.67 15.57 -2.74
CA GLY A 22 12.84 15.43 -1.29
C GLY A 22 11.52 15.62 -0.52
N LEU A 23 10.69 16.59 -0.93
CA LEU A 23 9.38 16.80 -0.32
C LEU A 23 8.44 15.62 -0.60
N ILE A 24 8.37 15.12 -1.82
CA ILE A 24 7.53 13.98 -2.20
C ILE A 24 7.93 12.75 -1.38
N ASN A 25 9.21 12.42 -1.32
CA ASN A 25 9.70 11.29 -0.52
C ASN A 25 9.34 11.46 0.95
N THR A 26 9.54 12.66 1.51
CA THR A 26 9.17 12.94 2.91
C THR A 26 7.68 12.75 3.17
N ILE A 27 6.82 13.15 2.23
CA ILE A 27 5.36 12.94 2.33
C ILE A 27 5.05 11.44 2.30
N LEU A 28 5.57 10.71 1.31
CA LEU A 28 5.32 9.29 1.13
C LEU A 28 5.80 8.46 2.34
N ASP A 29 6.91 8.84 2.96
CA ASP A 29 7.44 8.19 4.17
C ASP A 29 6.62 8.48 5.45
N LYS A 30 5.82 9.54 5.45
CA LYS A 30 4.93 9.88 6.58
C LYS A 30 3.53 9.31 6.44
N LEU A 31 3.18 8.79 5.27
CA LEU A 31 1.88 8.14 5.08
C LEU A 31 1.84 6.80 5.83
N PRO A 32 0.76 6.48 6.56
CA PRO A 32 0.53 5.16 7.15
C PRO A 32 0.05 4.17 6.07
N LEU A 33 0.79 4.11 4.97
CA LEU A 33 0.44 3.39 3.75
C LEU A 33 1.72 2.94 3.06
N GLY A 34 1.82 1.65 2.76
CA GLY A 34 2.90 1.12 1.94
C GLY A 34 2.75 1.58 0.50
N VAL A 35 3.82 2.09 -0.05
CA VAL A 35 3.87 2.55 -1.45
C VAL A 35 5.10 1.95 -2.10
N PHE A 36 4.89 1.27 -3.23
CA PHE A 36 5.99 0.88 -4.10
C PHE A 36 5.65 1.08 -5.58
N VAL A 37 6.69 1.24 -6.37
CA VAL A 37 6.60 1.40 -7.82
C VAL A 37 7.51 0.37 -8.49
N LYS A 38 7.02 -0.25 -9.56
CA LYS A 38 7.80 -1.18 -10.39
C LYS A 38 7.89 -0.69 -11.83
N ASP A 39 9.00 -1.00 -12.47
CA ASP A 39 9.24 -0.78 -13.89
C ASP A 39 8.59 -1.90 -14.71
N ALA A 40 7.54 -1.58 -15.46
CA ALA A 40 6.84 -2.57 -16.27
C ALA A 40 7.64 -3.03 -17.51
N GLU A 41 8.61 -2.24 -17.96
CA GLU A 41 9.47 -2.56 -19.12
C GLU A 41 10.73 -3.33 -18.71
N ASP A 42 11.14 -3.27 -17.44
CA ASP A 42 12.34 -3.93 -16.93
C ASP A 42 11.98 -5.05 -15.94
N GLY A 43 11.18 -6.01 -16.35
CA GLY A 43 10.89 -7.22 -15.57
C GLY A 43 10.22 -6.95 -14.21
N PHE A 44 9.50 -5.88 -14.07
CA PHE A 44 8.85 -5.45 -12.83
C PHE A 44 9.82 -5.27 -11.66
N ARG A 45 11.03 -4.73 -11.93
CA ARG A 45 11.98 -4.35 -10.90
C ARG A 45 11.44 -3.17 -10.10
N TYR A 46 11.67 -3.20 -8.79
CA TYR A 46 11.27 -2.13 -7.90
C TYR A 46 12.11 -0.87 -8.16
N LEU A 47 11.43 0.25 -8.37
CA LEU A 47 12.02 1.59 -8.52
C LEU A 47 11.83 2.45 -7.27
N TYR A 48 10.85 2.12 -6.44
CA TYR A 48 10.53 2.86 -5.24
C TYR A 48 9.89 1.94 -4.19
N TRP A 49 10.26 2.19 -2.93
CA TRP A 49 9.82 1.45 -1.77
C TRP A 49 9.84 2.39 -0.58
N ASN A 50 8.70 2.74 0.00
CA ASN A 50 8.68 3.72 1.07
C ASN A 50 8.94 3.10 2.44
N ARG A 51 9.19 3.96 3.43
CA ARG A 51 9.49 3.55 4.80
C ARG A 51 8.44 2.64 5.43
N PHE A 52 7.15 2.84 5.14
CA PHE A 52 6.11 1.94 5.65
C PHE A 52 6.28 0.50 5.16
N MET A 53 6.69 0.34 3.89
CA MET A 53 7.01 -0.98 3.35
C MET A 53 8.20 -1.61 4.06
N GLU A 54 9.26 -0.85 4.37
CA GLU A 54 10.40 -1.35 5.15
C GLU A 54 9.95 -1.83 6.54
N GLU A 55 9.13 -1.04 7.23
CA GLU A 55 8.65 -1.36 8.57
C GLU A 55 7.75 -2.61 8.61
N ILE A 56 6.93 -2.82 7.58
CA ILE A 56 5.99 -3.94 7.55
C ILE A 56 6.64 -5.23 7.04
N THR A 57 7.58 -5.15 6.09
CA THR A 57 8.21 -6.34 5.50
C THR A 57 9.54 -6.70 6.14
N GLY A 58 10.20 -5.75 6.79
CA GLY A 58 11.54 -5.92 7.36
C GLY A 58 12.67 -5.83 6.33
N ILE A 59 12.38 -5.44 5.08
CA ILE A 59 13.37 -5.31 4.01
C ILE A 59 13.59 -3.84 3.69
N GLY A 60 14.83 -3.39 3.70
CA GLY A 60 15.21 -2.02 3.42
C GLY A 60 15.15 -1.68 1.93
N THR A 61 14.96 -0.40 1.63
CA THR A 61 14.92 0.12 0.26
C THR A 61 16.15 -0.28 -0.55
N GLU A 62 17.34 -0.26 0.05
CA GLU A 62 18.62 -0.62 -0.61
C GLU A 62 18.66 -2.08 -1.07
N GLU A 63 17.93 -2.98 -0.40
CA GLU A 63 17.81 -4.39 -0.78
C GLU A 63 16.77 -4.62 -1.87
N VAL A 64 15.78 -3.72 -1.96
CA VAL A 64 14.62 -3.88 -2.84
C VAL A 64 14.83 -3.22 -4.19
N GLU A 65 15.41 -2.02 -4.23
CA GLU A 65 15.62 -1.27 -5.46
C GLU A 65 16.45 -2.05 -6.51
N GLY A 66 15.95 -2.06 -7.73
CA GLY A 66 16.57 -2.80 -8.84
C GLY A 66 16.34 -4.31 -8.83
N HIS A 67 15.70 -4.88 -7.82
CA HIS A 67 15.32 -6.30 -7.76
C HIS A 67 13.85 -6.50 -8.12
N ASN A 68 13.49 -7.73 -8.52
CA ASN A 68 12.11 -8.14 -8.75
C ASN A 68 11.62 -9.12 -7.66
N ASP A 69 10.36 -9.55 -7.74
CA ASP A 69 9.75 -10.44 -6.75
C ASP A 69 10.45 -11.79 -6.55
N PHE A 70 11.16 -12.30 -7.57
CA PHE A 70 11.86 -13.59 -7.50
C PHE A 70 13.22 -13.51 -6.82
N GLU A 71 13.80 -12.32 -6.79
CA GLU A 71 15.12 -12.04 -6.21
C GLU A 71 15.03 -11.66 -4.73
N LEU A 72 13.81 -11.38 -4.23
CA LEU A 72 13.54 -10.94 -2.86
C LEU A 72 12.89 -12.06 -2.03
N SER A 73 13.25 -12.10 -0.73
CA SER A 73 12.67 -13.05 0.21
C SER A 73 12.02 -12.31 1.36
N PHE A 74 10.69 -12.16 1.32
CA PHE A 74 9.88 -11.64 2.42
C PHE A 74 8.52 -12.32 2.45
N ASP A 75 7.85 -12.28 3.60
CA ASP A 75 6.49 -12.80 3.72
C ASP A 75 5.55 -11.90 2.93
N ALA A 76 4.99 -12.44 1.87
CA ALA A 76 4.08 -11.77 0.98
C ALA A 76 2.74 -12.51 0.93
N ILE A 77 1.69 -11.80 0.53
CA ILE A 77 0.32 -12.33 0.47
C ILE A 77 0.22 -13.57 -0.45
N MET A 78 1.07 -13.64 -1.47
CA MET A 78 1.05 -14.72 -2.47
C MET A 78 2.44 -14.95 -3.07
N PRO A 79 2.70 -16.11 -3.71
CA PRO A 79 3.95 -16.42 -4.40
C PRO A 79 4.36 -15.38 -5.45
N ALA A 80 5.66 -15.33 -5.77
CA ALA A 80 6.22 -14.38 -6.74
C ALA A 80 5.59 -14.52 -8.15
N GLU A 81 5.32 -15.76 -8.58
CA GLU A 81 4.67 -16.05 -9.87
C GLU A 81 3.27 -15.43 -9.96
N GLU A 82 2.47 -15.56 -8.90
CA GLU A 82 1.12 -14.99 -8.85
C GLU A 82 1.18 -13.47 -8.80
N ARG A 83 2.12 -12.89 -8.05
CA ARG A 83 2.34 -11.43 -8.02
C ARG A 83 2.69 -10.89 -9.39
N LEU A 84 3.60 -11.56 -10.12
CA LEU A 84 3.96 -11.18 -11.49
C LEU A 84 2.78 -11.32 -12.45
N GLY A 85 1.95 -12.37 -12.31
CA GLY A 85 0.73 -12.54 -13.10
C GLY A 85 -0.21 -11.34 -12.94
N LEU A 86 -0.49 -10.94 -11.70
CA LEU A 86 -1.32 -9.77 -11.40
C LEU A 86 -0.70 -8.46 -11.91
N ASP A 87 0.62 -8.30 -11.80
CA ASP A 87 1.32 -7.11 -12.31
C ASP A 87 1.14 -6.98 -13.83
N ARG A 88 1.27 -8.08 -14.57
CA ARG A 88 1.01 -8.13 -16.01
C ARG A 88 -0.44 -7.80 -16.36
N ASP A 89 -1.39 -8.42 -15.66
CA ASP A 89 -2.83 -8.18 -15.88
C ASP A 89 -3.19 -6.69 -15.69
N VAL A 90 -2.63 -6.04 -14.66
CA VAL A 90 -2.80 -4.60 -14.43
C VAL A 90 -2.29 -3.79 -15.63
N MET A 91 -1.10 -4.10 -16.11
CA MET A 91 -0.48 -3.36 -17.21
C MET A 91 -1.15 -3.62 -18.56
N GLU A 92 -1.54 -4.86 -18.85
CA GLU A 92 -2.20 -5.26 -20.08
C GLU A 92 -3.63 -4.73 -20.21
N THR A 93 -4.38 -4.79 -19.10
CA THR A 93 -5.79 -4.36 -19.08
C THR A 93 -5.97 -2.88 -18.80
N GLY A 94 -4.96 -2.22 -18.23
CA GLY A 94 -5.06 -0.83 -17.76
C GLY A 94 -6.00 -0.66 -16.56
N ARG A 95 -6.42 -1.73 -15.91
CA ARG A 95 -7.39 -1.71 -14.81
C ARG A 95 -6.70 -1.77 -13.44
N THR A 96 -7.30 -1.09 -12.48
CA THR A 96 -6.94 -1.24 -11.08
C THR A 96 -7.38 -2.62 -10.57
N ILE A 97 -6.51 -3.29 -9.82
CA ILE A 97 -6.81 -4.54 -9.12
C ILE A 97 -6.72 -4.30 -7.62
N GLU A 98 -7.69 -4.82 -6.89
CA GLU A 98 -7.72 -4.78 -5.43
C GLU A 98 -7.86 -6.20 -4.88
N PHE A 99 -7.08 -6.53 -3.86
CA PHE A 99 -7.17 -7.80 -3.14
C PHE A 99 -6.71 -7.64 -1.69
N SER A 100 -7.01 -8.62 -0.87
CA SER A 100 -6.63 -8.64 0.54
C SER A 100 -5.94 -9.95 0.88
N GLY A 101 -5.09 -9.91 1.88
CA GLY A 101 -4.43 -11.11 2.38
C GLY A 101 -3.81 -10.87 3.75
N LYS A 102 -3.11 -11.90 4.22
CA LYS A 102 -2.39 -11.88 5.49
C LYS A 102 -0.90 -12.00 5.25
N ILE A 103 -0.13 -11.28 6.04
CA ILE A 103 1.33 -11.41 6.11
C ILE A 103 1.74 -11.46 7.58
N SER A 104 2.98 -11.85 7.83
CA SER A 104 3.66 -11.58 9.10
C SER A 104 4.56 -10.36 8.92
N ASP A 105 4.44 -9.38 9.80
CA ASP A 105 5.34 -8.22 9.74
C ASP A 105 6.79 -8.59 10.14
N ALA A 106 7.68 -7.62 10.11
CA ALA A 106 9.09 -7.78 10.46
C ALA A 106 9.34 -8.40 11.86
N TYR A 107 8.34 -8.36 12.73
CA TYR A 107 8.38 -8.92 14.09
C TYR A 107 7.60 -10.24 14.22
N GLY A 108 7.11 -10.80 13.12
CA GLY A 108 6.29 -12.01 13.10
C GLY A 108 4.85 -11.79 13.54
N ILE A 109 4.37 -10.54 13.61
CA ILE A 109 3.01 -10.21 14.01
C ILE A 109 2.07 -10.30 12.81
N PRO A 110 0.97 -11.09 12.87
CA PRO A 110 0.02 -11.19 11.76
C PRO A 110 -0.67 -9.85 11.45
N LYS A 111 -0.68 -9.48 10.19
CA LYS A 111 -1.32 -8.29 9.64
C LYS A 111 -2.31 -8.66 8.55
N ASP A 112 -3.46 -7.99 8.56
CA ASP A 112 -4.41 -8.01 7.45
C ASP A 112 -4.08 -6.83 6.52
N ILE A 113 -3.75 -7.12 5.26
CA ILE A 113 -3.33 -6.11 4.29
C ILE A 113 -4.35 -6.04 3.15
N GLU A 114 -4.76 -4.84 2.79
CA GLU A 114 -5.42 -4.54 1.52
C GLU A 114 -4.38 -3.98 0.55
N VAL A 115 -4.37 -4.52 -0.66
CA VAL A 115 -3.47 -4.09 -1.74
C VAL A 115 -4.29 -3.55 -2.89
N THR A 116 -3.89 -2.39 -3.38
CA THR A 116 -4.41 -1.80 -4.63
C THR A 116 -3.25 -1.66 -5.60
N LYS A 117 -3.38 -2.19 -6.81
CA LYS A 117 -2.39 -2.04 -7.89
C LYS A 117 -3.04 -1.35 -9.08
N PHE A 118 -2.35 -0.40 -9.68
CA PHE A 118 -2.82 0.31 -10.87
C PHE A 118 -1.66 0.78 -11.76
N PRO A 119 -1.90 0.89 -13.08
CA PRO A 119 -0.89 1.36 -14.00
C PRO A 119 -0.78 2.88 -13.92
N ILE A 120 0.42 3.39 -14.00
CA ILE A 120 0.72 4.81 -14.20
C ILE A 120 1.71 4.96 -15.36
N ALA A 121 1.83 6.16 -15.90
CA ALA A 121 2.84 6.48 -16.89
C ALA A 121 3.56 7.76 -16.53
N LEU A 122 4.86 7.78 -16.75
CA LEU A 122 5.64 9.01 -16.66
C LEU A 122 5.31 9.95 -17.83
N SER A 123 5.73 11.21 -17.73
CA SER A 123 5.53 12.22 -18.78
C SER A 123 6.17 11.86 -20.11
N ASN A 124 7.19 11.02 -20.12
CA ASN A 124 7.82 10.46 -21.32
C ASN A 124 7.11 9.23 -21.89
N GLY A 125 5.98 8.81 -21.28
CA GLY A 125 5.21 7.65 -21.67
C GLY A 125 5.67 6.32 -21.07
N LYS A 126 6.74 6.29 -20.27
CA LYS A 126 7.23 5.04 -19.64
C LYS A 126 6.16 4.46 -18.71
N PRO A 127 5.74 3.19 -18.94
CA PRO A 127 4.74 2.54 -18.11
C PRO A 127 5.33 2.05 -16.77
N LEU A 128 4.64 2.34 -15.68
CA LEU A 128 5.00 1.90 -14.34
C LEU A 128 3.79 1.27 -13.65
N LEU A 129 4.05 0.33 -12.77
CA LEU A 129 3.07 -0.21 -11.84
C LEU A 129 3.22 0.49 -10.49
N LEU A 130 2.15 1.09 -10.00
CA LEU A 130 2.08 1.62 -8.63
C LEU A 130 1.23 0.69 -7.77
N ALA A 131 1.70 0.37 -6.57
CA ALA A 131 0.93 -0.38 -5.60
C ALA A 131 0.88 0.34 -4.25
N LEU A 132 -0.28 0.20 -3.61
CA LEU A 132 -0.57 0.70 -2.27
C LEU A 132 -0.89 -0.46 -1.35
N TRP A 133 -0.27 -0.51 -0.16
CA TRP A 133 -0.53 -1.49 0.90
C TRP A 133 -1.12 -0.79 2.12
N ARG A 134 -2.27 -1.22 2.57
CA ARG A 134 -2.94 -0.69 3.75
C ARG A 134 -3.06 -1.76 4.83
N ASP A 135 -2.52 -1.48 6.01
CA ASP A 135 -2.78 -2.32 7.20
C ASP A 135 -4.20 -2.05 7.70
N VAL A 136 -5.06 -3.05 7.61
CA VAL A 136 -6.46 -3.00 8.02
C VAL A 136 -6.73 -3.89 9.24
N THR A 137 -5.70 -4.35 9.91
CA THR A 137 -5.77 -5.30 11.03
C THR A 137 -6.68 -4.82 12.14
N VAL A 138 -6.53 -3.55 12.56
CA VAL A 138 -7.35 -2.96 13.63
C VAL A 138 -8.80 -2.83 13.18
N ARG A 139 -9.03 -2.33 11.97
CA ARG A 139 -10.38 -2.21 11.39
C ARG A 139 -11.09 -3.56 11.37
N ASN A 140 -10.44 -4.59 10.82
CA ASN A 140 -11.02 -5.94 10.72
C ASN A 140 -11.32 -6.56 12.09
N LYS A 141 -10.44 -6.36 13.07
CA LYS A 141 -10.67 -6.82 14.46
C LYS A 141 -11.90 -6.14 15.07
N MET A 142 -12.05 -4.83 14.89
CA MET A 142 -13.20 -4.08 15.40
C MET A 142 -14.51 -4.52 14.74
N GLU A 143 -14.53 -4.64 13.41
CA GLU A 143 -15.69 -5.10 12.65
C GLU A 143 -16.12 -6.52 13.06
N ASN A 144 -15.16 -7.43 13.21
CA ASN A 144 -15.43 -8.80 13.66
C ASN A 144 -15.97 -8.84 15.09
N THR A 145 -15.46 -8.01 15.98
CA THR A 145 -15.94 -7.91 17.37
C THR A 145 -17.38 -7.39 17.41
N LEU A 146 -17.68 -6.35 16.66
CA LEU A 146 -19.03 -5.79 16.55
C LEU A 146 -20.01 -6.82 15.98
N ARG A 147 -19.62 -7.51 14.91
CA ARG A 147 -20.45 -8.56 14.29
C ARG A 147 -20.78 -9.70 15.26
N ARG A 148 -19.78 -10.16 16.04
CA ARG A 148 -19.98 -11.19 17.07
C ARG A 148 -20.96 -10.71 18.15
N SER A 149 -20.82 -9.48 18.64
CA SER A 149 -21.71 -8.88 19.61
C SER A 149 -23.15 -8.82 19.12
N GLN A 150 -23.36 -8.40 17.88
CA GLN A 150 -24.69 -8.36 17.26
C GLN A 150 -25.35 -9.73 17.14
N VAL A 151 -24.58 -10.77 16.77
CA VAL A 151 -25.09 -12.14 16.69
C VAL A 151 -25.50 -12.64 18.08
N LEU A 152 -24.67 -12.43 19.09
CA LEU A 152 -24.99 -12.83 20.46
C LEU A 152 -26.24 -12.14 20.99
N THR A 153 -26.41 -10.85 20.74
CA THR A 153 -27.60 -10.09 21.13
C THR A 153 -28.86 -10.65 20.45
N LYS A 154 -28.78 -10.96 19.16
CA LYS A 154 -29.92 -11.56 18.45
C LYS A 154 -30.28 -12.93 18.99
N MET A 155 -29.31 -13.78 19.30
CA MET A 155 -29.54 -15.10 19.92
C MET A 155 -30.17 -14.98 21.30
N ALA A 156 -29.73 -14.04 22.16
CA ALA A 156 -30.29 -13.80 23.47
C ALA A 156 -31.77 -13.34 23.42
N LEU A 157 -32.11 -12.47 22.45
CA LEU A 157 -33.49 -12.00 22.24
C LEU A 157 -34.40 -13.16 21.80
N HIS A 158 -33.99 -13.99 20.84
CA HIS A 158 -34.75 -15.17 20.40
C HIS A 158 -34.95 -16.21 21.50
N SER A 159 -33.96 -16.42 22.38
CA SER A 159 -34.07 -17.33 23.52
C SER A 159 -35.07 -16.87 24.57
N ASN A 160 -35.25 -15.56 24.74
CA ASN A 160 -36.26 -14.99 25.65
C ASN A 160 -37.69 -15.10 25.07
N ASP A 161 -37.88 -14.96 23.76
CA ASP A 161 -39.19 -15.10 23.13
C ASP A 161 -39.72 -16.55 23.24
N ILE A 162 -38.85 -17.54 23.15
CA ILE A 162 -39.23 -18.96 23.29
C ILE A 162 -39.68 -19.29 24.74
N ARG A 163 -39.14 -18.61 25.75
CA ARG A 163 -39.55 -18.82 27.17
C ARG A 163 -40.87 -18.18 27.50
N LEU A 164 -41.31 -17.16 26.78
CA LEU A 164 -42.60 -16.49 27.00
C LEU A 164 -43.79 -17.22 26.34
N CYS A 165 -43.54 -18.15 25.42
CA CYS A 165 -44.59 -18.96 24.77
C CYS A 165 -44.87 -20.31 25.47
N SER A 166 -44.27 -20.56 26.64
CA SER A 166 -44.39 -21.84 27.37
C SER A 166 -45.13 -21.71 28.72
N ILE A 167 -46.14 -20.85 28.79
CA ILE A 167 -47.06 -20.76 29.91
C ILE A 167 -48.50 -20.95 29.38
#